data_c718551f433e033f4807f37bd515ffd7
#
_entry.id   c718551f433e033f4807f37bd515ffd7
#
_cell.length_a   1.000
_cell.length_b   1.000
_cell.length_c   1.000
_cell.angle_alpha   90.00
_cell.angle_beta   90.00
_cell.angle_gamma   90.00
#
_symmetry.space_group_name_H-M   'P 1'
#
loop_
_entity.id
_entity.type
_entity.pdbx_description
1 polymer ?
#
loop_
_entity_poly.entity_id
_entity_poly.type
_entity_poly.pdbx_seq_one_letter_code
_entity_poly.pdbx_strand_id
1 'polypeptide(L)'
;MARIYENLADTFGNTPLVKIPRLNKGIDATILVKMESFNPAGSVKDRIGVAMIETAEREDKLKAGMTILEPTSGNTGIALAFVAAAKGYPIVLVMPDTMTVERRNLLKAYGAQVVLTPGAEGMKGAIARANAIFEIGRAHV
;
A
#
# COMPACT_ATOMS: atom_id res chain seq x y z
N MET A 1 23.18 -14.13 13.82
CA MET A 1 23.14 -14.53 12.41
C MET A 1 22.17 -13.63 11.67
N ALA A 2 22.48 -13.25 10.42
CA ALA A 2 21.54 -12.50 9.58
C ALA A 2 20.34 -13.41 9.21
N ARG A 3 19.14 -12.89 9.28
CA ARG A 3 17.93 -13.59 8.83
C ARG A 3 17.81 -13.43 7.31
N ILE A 4 17.60 -14.53 6.61
CA ILE A 4 17.32 -14.54 5.16
C ILE A 4 15.80 -14.60 5.02
N TYR A 5 15.25 -13.74 4.16
CA TYR A 5 13.81 -13.65 3.86
C TYR A 5 13.56 -14.11 2.43
N GLU A 6 12.45 -14.78 2.19
CA GLU A 6 12.07 -15.29 0.86
C GLU A 6 11.65 -14.14 -0.08
N ASN A 7 10.99 -13.12 0.46
CA ASN A 7 10.61 -11.95 -0.30
C ASN A 7 10.64 -10.68 0.55
N LEU A 8 10.56 -9.53 -0.10
CA LEU A 8 10.66 -8.25 0.58
C LEU A 8 9.43 -7.96 1.46
N ALA A 9 8.24 -8.51 1.14
CA ALA A 9 7.05 -8.33 1.97
C ALA A 9 7.20 -8.95 3.37
N ASP A 10 8.06 -9.97 3.53
CA ASP A 10 8.31 -10.60 4.84
C ASP A 10 9.16 -9.73 5.79
N THR A 11 9.70 -8.63 5.30
CA THR A 11 10.62 -7.77 6.06
C THR A 11 9.92 -6.62 6.79
N PHE A 12 8.61 -6.47 6.66
CA PHE A 12 7.88 -5.40 7.32
C PHE A 12 7.88 -5.53 8.85
N GLY A 13 7.74 -4.43 9.54
CA GLY A 13 7.69 -4.40 10.99
C GLY A 13 9.06 -4.33 11.65
N ASN A 14 9.14 -4.68 12.92
CA ASN A 14 10.34 -4.53 13.75
C ASN A 14 10.99 -3.14 13.66
N THR A 15 10.20 -2.11 13.35
CA THR A 15 10.67 -0.74 13.17
C THR A 15 11.25 -0.20 14.48
N PRO A 16 12.37 0.54 14.43
CA PRO A 16 13.08 0.96 15.63
C PRO A 16 12.31 2.03 16.42
N LEU A 17 12.57 2.06 17.72
CA LEU A 17 12.21 3.15 18.62
C LEU A 17 13.44 4.03 18.84
N VAL A 18 13.28 5.34 18.62
CA VAL A 18 14.36 6.33 18.72
C VAL A 18 14.02 7.38 19.77
N LYS A 19 14.95 7.63 20.69
CA LYS A 19 14.84 8.75 21.64
C LYS A 19 15.03 10.08 20.93
N ILE A 20 14.31 11.11 21.38
CA ILE A 20 14.43 12.49 20.86
C ILE A 20 14.94 13.47 21.92
N PRO A 21 16.14 13.28 22.47
CA PRO A 21 16.60 13.98 23.69
C PRO A 21 16.72 15.51 23.53
N ARG A 22 16.85 16.01 22.30
CA ARG A 22 16.92 17.47 22.08
C ARG A 22 15.55 18.14 22.14
N LEU A 23 14.50 17.42 21.72
CA LEU A 23 13.14 17.97 21.67
C LEU A 23 12.41 17.85 23.01
N ASN A 24 12.80 16.90 23.86
CA ASN A 24 12.20 16.73 25.20
C ASN A 24 13.05 17.28 26.34
N LYS A 25 13.99 18.18 26.04
CA LYS A 25 14.83 18.83 27.05
C LYS A 25 13.97 19.59 28.05
N GLY A 26 14.13 19.28 29.36
CA GLY A 26 13.35 19.90 30.44
C GLY A 26 11.98 19.24 30.70
N ILE A 27 11.65 18.18 30.00
CA ILE A 27 10.45 17.36 30.24
C ILE A 27 10.86 16.10 31.02
N ASP A 28 10.20 15.87 32.16
CA ASP A 28 10.42 14.67 32.98
C ASP A 28 9.60 13.49 32.42
N ALA A 29 9.96 13.07 31.19
CA ALA A 29 9.37 11.93 30.51
C ALA A 29 10.33 11.37 29.47
N THR A 30 10.25 10.08 29.20
CA THR A 30 10.93 9.46 28.07
C THR A 30 10.02 9.48 26.84
N ILE A 31 10.43 10.23 25.81
CA ILE A 31 9.71 10.30 24.54
C ILE A 31 10.44 9.46 23.50
N LEU A 32 9.70 8.55 22.86
CA LEU A 32 10.21 7.66 21.82
C LEU A 32 9.40 7.85 20.52
N VAL A 33 10.11 7.88 19.40
CA VAL A 33 9.50 7.89 18.05
C VAL A 33 9.63 6.52 17.44
N LYS A 34 8.50 5.94 17.03
CA LYS A 34 8.49 4.69 16.25
C LYS A 34 8.68 5.00 14.77
N MET A 35 9.79 4.53 14.22
CA MET A 35 10.24 4.88 12.86
C MET A 35 9.59 4.00 11.80
N GLU A 36 8.31 4.21 11.51
CA GLU A 36 7.57 3.42 10.51
C GLU A 36 8.03 3.62 9.06
N SER A 37 8.85 4.64 8.79
CA SER A 37 9.54 4.83 7.51
C SER A 37 10.61 3.76 7.22
N PHE A 38 10.97 2.93 8.19
CA PHE A 38 11.89 1.80 8.03
C PHE A 38 11.21 0.53 7.47
N ASN A 39 9.90 0.56 7.30
CA ASN A 39 9.24 -0.52 6.56
C ASN A 39 9.68 -0.52 5.08
N PRO A 40 9.63 -1.67 4.38
CA PRO A 40 10.20 -1.84 3.05
C PRO A 40 9.64 -0.90 1.97
N ALA A 41 8.35 -0.55 2.01
CA ALA A 41 7.76 0.46 1.12
C ALA A 41 7.67 1.86 1.78
N GLY A 42 8.30 2.04 2.95
CA GLY A 42 8.58 3.33 3.56
C GLY A 42 7.47 3.89 4.44
N SER A 43 6.47 3.11 4.85
CA SER A 43 5.40 3.63 5.71
C SER A 43 4.75 2.59 6.62
N VAL A 44 3.96 3.05 7.59
CA VAL A 44 3.13 2.19 8.44
C VAL A 44 2.11 1.38 7.62
N LYS A 45 1.78 1.81 6.40
CA LYS A 45 0.80 1.13 5.55
C LYS A 45 1.29 -0.21 5.01
N ASP A 46 2.57 -0.48 5.04
CA ASP A 46 3.12 -1.78 4.69
C ASP A 46 2.51 -2.88 5.55
N ARG A 47 2.28 -2.60 6.83
CA ARG A 47 1.60 -3.52 7.77
C ARG A 47 0.21 -3.90 7.31
N ILE A 48 -0.60 -2.92 6.92
CA ILE A 48 -1.97 -3.18 6.46
C ILE A 48 -1.99 -3.78 5.06
N GLY A 49 -1.07 -3.39 4.18
CA GLY A 49 -0.95 -3.97 2.84
C GLY A 49 -0.70 -5.48 2.88
N VAL A 50 0.26 -5.92 3.71
CA VAL A 50 0.51 -7.35 3.94
C VAL A 50 -0.71 -8.02 4.56
N ALA A 51 -1.27 -7.47 5.65
CA ALA A 51 -2.40 -8.06 6.36
C ALA A 51 -3.65 -8.20 5.48
N MET A 52 -3.95 -7.21 4.62
CA MET A 52 -5.10 -7.25 3.71
C MET A 52 -4.97 -8.39 2.70
N ILE A 53 -3.83 -8.49 2.02
CA ILE A 53 -3.59 -9.50 0.99
C ILE A 53 -3.55 -10.89 1.61
N GLU A 54 -2.80 -11.10 2.69
CA GLU A 54 -2.71 -12.41 3.34
C GLU A 54 -4.02 -12.87 3.97
N THR A 55 -4.82 -11.94 4.47
CA THR A 55 -6.16 -12.27 4.97
C THR A 55 -7.08 -12.68 3.82
N ALA A 56 -7.04 -11.97 2.71
CA ALA A 56 -7.84 -12.31 1.53
C ALA A 56 -7.44 -13.68 0.94
N GLU A 57 -6.15 -14.02 0.93
CA GLU A 57 -5.64 -15.35 0.56
C GLU A 57 -6.17 -16.43 1.51
N ARG A 58 -6.03 -16.22 2.82
CA ARG A 58 -6.45 -17.19 3.85
C ARG A 58 -7.96 -17.43 3.85
N GLU A 59 -8.74 -16.42 3.46
CA GLU A 59 -10.21 -16.50 3.38
C GLU A 59 -10.72 -16.94 1.99
N ASP A 60 -9.84 -17.38 1.11
CA ASP A 60 -10.16 -17.77 -0.27
C ASP A 60 -10.82 -16.68 -1.13
N LYS A 61 -10.70 -15.42 -0.71
CA LYS A 61 -11.20 -14.24 -1.43
C LYS A 61 -10.26 -13.75 -2.53
N LEU A 62 -8.97 -14.05 -2.41
CA LEU A 62 -7.93 -13.74 -3.39
C LEU A 62 -7.18 -15.01 -3.76
N LYS A 63 -7.23 -15.36 -5.05
CA LYS A 63 -6.62 -16.58 -5.62
C LYS A 63 -5.62 -16.22 -6.70
N ALA A 64 -4.73 -17.15 -7.03
CA ALA A 64 -3.78 -16.98 -8.11
C ALA A 64 -4.49 -16.60 -9.42
N GLY A 65 -3.97 -15.58 -10.11
CA GLY A 65 -4.55 -15.05 -11.35
C GLY A 65 -5.64 -14.00 -11.17
N MET A 66 -6.15 -13.79 -9.95
CA MET A 66 -7.08 -12.69 -9.69
C MET A 66 -6.36 -11.34 -9.65
N THR A 67 -7.05 -10.29 -10.07
CA THR A 67 -6.54 -8.91 -10.04
C THR A 67 -7.06 -8.18 -8.81
N ILE A 68 -6.17 -7.53 -8.08
CA ILE A 68 -6.52 -6.63 -6.98
C ILE A 68 -6.98 -5.30 -7.58
N LEU A 69 -8.10 -4.78 -7.12
CA LEU A 69 -8.63 -3.47 -7.53
C LEU A 69 -8.85 -2.60 -6.30
N GLU A 70 -8.20 -1.45 -6.23
CA GLU A 70 -8.27 -0.57 -5.06
C GLU A 70 -8.35 0.91 -5.44
N PRO A 71 -9.39 1.65 -4.99
CA PRO A 71 -9.42 3.11 -5.07
C PRO A 71 -8.58 3.72 -3.94
N THR A 72 -7.46 4.36 -4.28
CA THR A 72 -6.52 4.86 -3.27
C THR A 72 -5.77 6.10 -3.77
N SER A 73 -5.40 6.98 -2.86
CA SER A 73 -4.57 8.15 -3.16
C SER A 73 -3.30 8.26 -2.31
N GLY A 74 -3.10 7.31 -1.38
CA GLY A 74 -2.07 7.40 -0.36
C GLY A 74 -1.09 6.22 -0.30
N ASN A 75 -0.42 6.14 0.84
CA ASN A 75 0.56 5.09 1.11
C ASN A 75 -0.06 3.67 1.15
N THR A 76 -1.38 3.54 1.33
CA THR A 76 -2.07 2.25 1.22
C THR A 76 -1.92 1.67 -0.18
N GLY A 77 -2.09 2.48 -1.23
CA GLY A 77 -1.87 2.02 -2.60
C GLY A 77 -0.43 1.62 -2.88
N ILE A 78 0.55 2.34 -2.32
CA ILE A 78 1.96 1.99 -2.43
C ILE A 78 2.22 0.64 -1.76
N ALA A 79 1.71 0.43 -0.54
CA ALA A 79 1.87 -0.81 0.19
C ALA A 79 1.22 -2.00 -0.53
N LEU A 80 -0.01 -1.84 -1.04
CA LEU A 80 -0.69 -2.88 -1.80
C LEU A 80 0.05 -3.21 -3.11
N ALA A 81 0.53 -2.20 -3.85
CA ALA A 81 1.30 -2.42 -5.07
C ALA A 81 2.61 -3.17 -4.78
N PHE A 82 3.31 -2.79 -3.72
CA PHE A 82 4.52 -3.44 -3.25
C PHE A 82 4.28 -4.93 -2.91
N VAL A 83 3.26 -5.24 -2.09
CA VAL A 83 2.95 -6.61 -1.69
C VAL A 83 2.41 -7.43 -2.87
N ALA A 84 1.58 -6.84 -3.73
CA ALA A 84 1.10 -7.47 -4.94
C ALA A 84 2.27 -7.87 -5.87
N ALA A 85 3.24 -6.97 -6.06
CA ALA A 85 4.46 -7.28 -6.82
C ALA A 85 5.27 -8.43 -6.20
N ALA A 86 5.44 -8.43 -4.87
CA ALA A 86 6.17 -9.48 -4.15
C ALA A 86 5.50 -10.85 -4.24
N LYS A 87 4.16 -10.89 -4.30
CA LYS A 87 3.36 -12.13 -4.34
C LYS A 87 2.89 -12.51 -5.76
N GLY A 88 3.16 -11.68 -6.78
CA GLY A 88 2.81 -11.97 -8.17
C GLY A 88 1.35 -11.69 -8.55
N TYR A 89 0.64 -10.83 -7.82
CA TYR A 89 -0.72 -10.43 -8.17
C TYR A 89 -0.74 -9.22 -9.10
N PRO A 90 -1.53 -9.26 -10.18
CA PRO A 90 -1.88 -8.06 -10.91
C PRO A 90 -2.66 -7.09 -10.01
N ILE A 91 -2.38 -5.80 -10.12
CA ILE A 91 -3.09 -4.78 -9.34
C ILE A 91 -3.46 -3.57 -10.18
N VAL A 92 -4.69 -3.11 -10.03
CA VAL A 92 -5.23 -1.88 -10.62
C VAL A 92 -5.54 -0.88 -9.50
N LEU A 93 -4.92 0.28 -9.57
CA LEU A 93 -5.11 1.36 -8.59
C LEU A 93 -5.83 2.53 -9.25
N VAL A 94 -6.95 2.94 -8.68
CA VAL A 94 -7.77 4.06 -9.18
C VAL A 94 -7.55 5.27 -8.28
N MET A 95 -7.19 6.41 -8.86
CA MET A 95 -6.88 7.63 -8.10
C MET A 95 -7.16 8.91 -8.86
N PRO A 96 -7.39 10.03 -8.15
CA PRO A 96 -7.48 11.34 -8.79
C PRO A 96 -6.19 11.73 -9.51
N ASP A 97 -6.29 12.45 -10.61
CA ASP A 97 -5.15 12.93 -11.42
C ASP A 97 -4.32 14.01 -10.73
N THR A 98 -4.80 14.52 -9.59
CA THR A 98 -4.06 15.45 -8.71
C THR A 98 -2.91 14.76 -7.95
N MET A 99 -2.80 13.43 -7.99
CA MET A 99 -1.68 12.72 -7.39
C MET A 99 -0.38 13.01 -8.13
N THR A 100 0.72 13.17 -7.36
CA THR A 100 2.02 13.55 -7.93
C THR A 100 2.56 12.53 -8.93
N VAL A 101 3.33 13.03 -9.88
CA VAL A 101 3.94 12.19 -10.93
C VAL A 101 4.87 11.14 -10.33
N GLU A 102 5.63 11.50 -9.30
CA GLU A 102 6.56 10.60 -8.59
C GLU A 102 5.80 9.40 -8.01
N ARG A 103 4.64 9.65 -7.38
CA ARG A 103 3.80 8.57 -6.83
C ARG A 103 3.30 7.64 -7.93
N ARG A 104 2.78 8.21 -9.03
CA ARG A 104 2.33 7.42 -10.18
C ARG A 104 3.45 6.57 -10.78
N ASN A 105 4.66 7.13 -10.87
CA ASN A 105 5.82 6.42 -11.37
C ASN A 105 6.27 5.29 -10.43
N LEU A 106 6.23 5.52 -9.11
CA LEU A 106 6.53 4.48 -8.12
C LEU A 106 5.55 3.29 -8.22
N LEU A 107 4.26 3.56 -8.34
CA LEU A 107 3.23 2.53 -8.49
C LEU A 107 3.43 1.71 -9.78
N LYS A 108 3.75 2.39 -10.89
CA LYS A 108 4.09 1.72 -12.15
C LYS A 108 5.37 0.89 -12.05
N ALA A 109 6.37 1.35 -11.28
CA ALA A 109 7.60 0.60 -11.05
C ALA A 109 7.34 -0.72 -10.28
N TYR A 110 6.33 -0.75 -9.42
CA TYR A 110 5.82 -1.99 -8.80
C TYR A 110 4.92 -2.83 -9.74
N GLY A 111 4.73 -2.41 -10.99
CA GLY A 111 3.90 -3.14 -11.96
C GLY A 111 2.40 -2.84 -11.86
N ALA A 112 1.98 -1.87 -11.05
CA ALA A 112 0.57 -1.53 -10.93
C ALA A 112 0.05 -0.79 -12.17
N GLN A 113 -1.14 -1.17 -12.63
CA GLN A 113 -1.91 -0.37 -13.59
C GLN A 113 -2.58 0.79 -12.83
N VAL A 114 -2.33 2.02 -13.27
CA VAL A 114 -2.90 3.23 -12.65
C VAL A 114 -4.00 3.80 -13.55
N VAL A 115 -5.21 3.89 -13.00
CA VAL A 115 -6.37 4.52 -13.64
C VAL A 115 -6.61 5.88 -12.97
N LEU A 116 -6.59 6.94 -13.76
CA LEU A 116 -6.80 8.31 -13.27
C LEU A 116 -8.26 8.73 -13.43
N THR A 117 -8.76 9.46 -12.45
CA THR A 117 -10.08 10.10 -12.46
C THR A 117 -9.94 11.62 -12.33
N PRO A 118 -10.94 12.42 -12.75
CA PRO A 118 -10.89 13.86 -12.61
C PRO A 118 -10.63 14.30 -11.17
N GLY A 119 -9.63 15.16 -10.96
CA GLY A 119 -9.25 15.65 -9.63
C GLY A 119 -10.37 16.37 -8.88
N ALA A 120 -11.27 17.06 -9.62
CA ALA A 120 -12.42 17.73 -9.04
C ALA A 120 -13.40 16.78 -8.33
N GLU A 121 -13.44 15.49 -8.72
CA GLU A 121 -14.27 14.47 -8.10
C GLU A 121 -13.64 13.84 -6.85
N GLY A 122 -12.35 14.08 -6.65
CA GLY A 122 -11.59 13.55 -5.51
C GLY A 122 -11.70 12.04 -5.37
N MET A 123 -11.66 11.56 -4.13
CA MET A 123 -11.78 10.11 -3.85
C MET A 123 -13.15 9.53 -4.18
N LYS A 124 -14.22 10.34 -4.18
CA LYS A 124 -15.56 9.85 -4.57
C LYS A 124 -15.56 9.38 -6.02
N GLY A 125 -14.94 10.13 -6.93
CA GLY A 125 -14.79 9.75 -8.34
C GLY A 125 -13.95 8.48 -8.51
N ALA A 126 -12.85 8.36 -7.75
CA ALA A 126 -12.02 7.17 -7.79
C ALA A 126 -12.77 5.91 -7.32
N ILE A 127 -13.55 6.00 -6.25
CA ILE A 127 -14.40 4.90 -5.75
C ILE A 127 -15.47 4.52 -6.78
N ALA A 128 -16.18 5.51 -7.34
CA ALA A 128 -17.20 5.25 -8.36
C ALA A 128 -16.60 4.56 -9.60
N ARG A 129 -15.41 4.99 -10.04
CA ARG A 129 -14.71 4.37 -11.17
C ARG A 129 -14.25 2.95 -10.86
N ALA A 130 -13.73 2.70 -9.65
CA ALA A 130 -13.35 1.35 -9.22
C ALA A 130 -14.57 0.40 -9.22
N ASN A 131 -15.69 0.84 -8.67
CA ASN A 131 -16.93 0.06 -8.69
C ASN A 131 -17.39 -0.24 -10.13
N ALA A 132 -17.34 0.72 -11.03
CA ALA A 132 -17.66 0.51 -12.43
C ALA A 132 -16.74 -0.52 -13.11
N ILE A 133 -15.43 -0.50 -12.82
CA ILE A 133 -14.49 -1.50 -13.33
C ILE A 133 -14.83 -2.89 -12.77
N PHE A 134 -15.16 -2.98 -11.48
CA PHE A 134 -15.51 -4.24 -10.83
C PHE A 134 -16.78 -4.87 -11.45
N GLU A 135 -17.82 -4.06 -11.69
CA GLU A 135 -19.06 -4.56 -12.30
C GLU A 135 -18.85 -5.03 -13.75
N ILE A 136 -18.01 -4.33 -14.53
CA ILE A 136 -17.64 -4.78 -15.88
C ILE A 136 -16.93 -6.15 -15.81
N GLY A 137 -16.01 -6.33 -14.87
CA GLY A 137 -15.31 -7.59 -14.65
C GLY A 137 -16.26 -8.75 -14.29
N ARG A 138 -17.33 -8.48 -13.55
CA ARG A 138 -18.38 -9.46 -13.23
C ARG A 138 -19.25 -9.83 -14.42
N ALA A 139 -19.46 -8.91 -15.36
CA ALA A 139 -20.32 -9.16 -16.53
C ALA A 139 -19.69 -10.10 -17.58
N HIS A 140 -18.42 -10.45 -17.43
CA HIS A 140 -17.67 -11.31 -18.34
C HIS A 140 -17.29 -12.68 -17.75
N VAL A 141 -17.91 -13.06 -16.63
CA VAL A 141 -17.74 -14.41 -16.03
C VAL A 141 -18.93 -15.29 -16.36
#